data_614cadfbfd7f44b054183497c83fc790
#
_entry.id   614cadfbfd7f44b054183497c83fc790
#
_cell.length_a   1.000
_cell.length_b   1.000
_cell.length_c   1.000
_cell.angle_alpha   90.00
_cell.angle_beta   90.00
_cell.angle_gamma   90.00
#
_symmetry.space_group_name_H-M   'P 1'
#
loop_
_entity.id
_entity.type
_entity.pdbx_description
1 polymer ?
#
loop_
_entity_poly.entity_id
_entity_poly.type
_entity_poly.pdbx_seq_one_letter_code
_entity_poly.pdbx_strand_id
1 'polypeptide(L)'
;MVSAAVTVGKPVTTKEVADRLAQISTVSRADVDAVLMDLAGVLADYMAQGRSVKIDSLGTFYYTITASGNGVDSADKVNASQITGVRVRFIPEATKNSGSRSMNRTLVSDNIFWMEWNGKVEETPGPDEGDHPVIE
;
A
#
# COMPACT_ATOMS: atom_id res chain seq x y z
N MET A 1 -26.54 12.51 3.33
CA MET A 1 -25.16 12.58 3.85
C MET A 1 -24.20 12.47 2.67
N VAL A 2 -23.30 13.40 2.55
CA VAL A 2 -22.29 13.39 1.49
C VAL A 2 -20.99 12.86 2.09
N SER A 3 -20.41 11.85 1.48
CA SER A 3 -19.15 11.27 1.92
C SER A 3 -18.07 11.44 0.85
N ALA A 4 -16.84 11.66 1.28
CA ALA A 4 -15.70 11.66 0.39
C ALA A 4 -15.36 10.22 -0.01
N ALA A 5 -15.06 10.01 -1.27
CA ALA A 5 -14.67 8.71 -1.80
C ALA A 5 -13.48 8.86 -2.75
N VAL A 6 -12.68 7.81 -2.84
CA VAL A 6 -11.60 7.73 -3.82
C VAL A 6 -12.16 7.16 -5.11
N THR A 7 -11.91 7.84 -6.22
CA THR A 7 -12.24 7.30 -7.53
C THR A 7 -11.23 6.23 -7.92
N VAL A 8 -11.74 5.11 -8.40
CA VAL A 8 -10.90 3.94 -8.71
C VAL A 8 -10.82 3.76 -10.22
N GLY A 9 -9.61 3.85 -10.74
CA GLY A 9 -9.31 3.54 -12.14
C GLY A 9 -8.90 2.07 -12.32
N LYS A 10 -8.43 1.74 -13.51
CA LYS A 10 -7.90 0.42 -13.83
C LYS A 10 -6.64 0.14 -12.99
N PRO A 11 -6.51 -1.04 -12.37
CA PRO A 11 -5.32 -1.37 -11.60
C PRO A 11 -4.06 -1.35 -12.46
N VAL A 12 -3.00 -0.78 -11.90
CA VAL A 12 -1.66 -0.81 -12.51
C VAL A 12 -1.04 -2.19 -12.26
N THR A 13 -0.45 -2.77 -13.29
CA THR A 13 0.16 -4.09 -13.21
C THR A 13 1.61 -4.05 -12.71
N THR A 14 2.12 -5.18 -12.26
CA THR A 14 3.55 -5.32 -11.90
C THR A 14 4.46 -4.94 -13.07
N LYS A 15 4.08 -5.29 -14.28
CA LYS A 15 4.81 -4.96 -15.50
C LYS A 15 4.96 -3.44 -15.69
N GLU A 16 3.88 -2.70 -15.48
CA GLU A 16 3.89 -1.24 -15.60
C GLU A 16 4.76 -0.60 -14.52
N VAL A 17 4.71 -1.11 -13.29
CA VAL A 17 5.58 -0.68 -12.20
C VAL A 17 7.04 -0.97 -12.52
N ALA A 18 7.35 -2.17 -13.02
CA ALA A 18 8.69 -2.57 -13.39
C ALA A 18 9.26 -1.71 -14.53
N ASP A 19 8.45 -1.42 -15.54
CA ASP A 19 8.84 -0.53 -16.65
C ASP A 19 9.20 0.87 -16.14
N ARG A 20 8.38 1.40 -15.25
CA ARG A 20 8.62 2.73 -14.69
C ARG A 20 9.88 2.78 -13.83
N LEU A 21 10.10 1.78 -12.99
CA LEU A 21 11.31 1.68 -12.17
C LEU A 21 12.57 1.54 -13.02
N ALA A 22 12.52 0.77 -14.10
CA ALA A 22 13.63 0.64 -15.02
C ALA A 22 13.97 1.96 -15.72
N GLN A 23 12.98 2.80 -16.02
CA GLN A 23 13.19 4.11 -16.62
C GLN A 23 13.92 5.11 -15.71
N ILE A 24 13.68 5.01 -14.40
CA ILE A 24 14.23 5.97 -13.42
C ILE A 24 15.41 5.42 -12.63
N SER A 25 15.81 4.18 -12.88
CA SER A 25 16.95 3.54 -12.24
C SER A 25 17.94 3.02 -13.28
N THR A 26 19.08 2.53 -12.81
CA THR A 26 20.09 1.90 -13.67
C THR A 26 19.86 0.40 -13.86
N VAL A 27 18.82 -0.15 -13.26
CA VAL A 27 18.50 -1.58 -13.27
C VAL A 27 17.66 -1.91 -14.50
N SER A 28 17.94 -3.04 -15.15
CA SER A 28 17.14 -3.48 -16.29
C SER A 28 15.72 -3.88 -15.85
N ARG A 29 14.78 -3.79 -16.79
CA ARG A 29 13.40 -4.18 -16.52
C ARG A 29 13.29 -5.63 -16.05
N ALA A 30 14.04 -6.54 -16.64
CA ALA A 30 14.02 -7.95 -16.26
C ALA A 30 14.47 -8.17 -14.81
N ASP A 31 15.51 -7.44 -14.38
CA ASP A 31 16.01 -7.51 -13.01
C ASP A 31 14.99 -6.91 -12.02
N VAL A 32 14.38 -5.80 -12.37
CA VAL A 32 13.32 -5.20 -11.54
C VAL A 32 12.14 -6.14 -11.38
N ASP A 33 11.69 -6.74 -12.46
CA ASP A 33 10.58 -7.69 -12.45
C ASP A 33 10.90 -8.91 -11.56
N ALA A 34 12.10 -9.47 -11.69
CA ALA A 34 12.55 -10.57 -10.84
C ALA A 34 12.57 -10.20 -9.35
N VAL A 35 13.08 -9.01 -9.01
CA VAL A 35 13.10 -8.51 -7.63
C VAL A 35 11.69 -8.35 -7.08
N LEU A 36 10.78 -7.76 -7.85
CA LEU A 36 9.40 -7.56 -7.41
C LEU A 36 8.67 -8.89 -7.19
N MET A 37 8.91 -9.87 -8.05
CA MET A 37 8.29 -11.20 -7.92
C MET A 37 8.78 -11.95 -6.68
N ASP A 38 10.03 -11.78 -6.31
CA ASP A 38 10.63 -12.46 -5.16
C ASP A 38 10.40 -11.72 -3.83
N LEU A 39 10.06 -10.45 -3.89
CA LEU A 39 9.93 -9.60 -2.70
C LEU A 39 8.91 -10.14 -1.71
N ALA A 40 7.76 -10.60 -2.18
CA ALA A 40 6.70 -11.12 -1.31
C ALA A 40 7.18 -12.33 -0.50
N GLY A 41 7.92 -13.25 -1.11
CA GLY A 41 8.48 -14.41 -0.43
C GLY A 41 9.48 -14.04 0.66
N VAL A 42 10.35 -13.08 0.38
CA VAL A 42 11.33 -12.59 1.35
C VAL A 42 10.64 -11.91 2.54
N LEU A 43 9.66 -11.06 2.28
CA LEU A 43 8.86 -10.42 3.34
C LEU A 43 8.14 -11.47 4.19
N ALA A 44 7.54 -12.46 3.56
CA ALA A 44 6.82 -13.52 4.24
C ALA A 44 7.74 -14.35 5.15
N ASP A 45 8.95 -14.65 4.70
CA ASP A 45 9.94 -15.41 5.50
C ASP A 45 10.32 -14.68 6.78
N TYR A 46 10.56 -13.39 6.71
CA TYR A 46 10.88 -12.61 7.91
C TYR A 46 9.67 -12.42 8.82
N MET A 47 8.51 -12.14 8.26
CA MET A 47 7.29 -11.98 9.06
C MET A 47 6.88 -13.29 9.76
N ALA A 48 7.14 -14.45 9.13
CA ALA A 48 6.90 -15.76 9.72
C ALA A 48 7.78 -16.03 10.95
N GLN A 49 8.93 -15.35 11.06
CA GLN A 49 9.79 -15.40 12.24
C GLN A 49 9.30 -14.50 13.39
N GLY A 50 8.16 -13.86 13.24
CA GLY A 50 7.63 -12.91 14.21
C GLY A 50 8.27 -11.52 14.11
N ARG A 51 8.93 -11.23 13.01
CA ARG A 51 9.62 -9.94 12.79
C ARG A 51 8.80 -9.03 11.90
N SER A 52 8.83 -7.74 12.18
CA SER A 52 8.37 -6.73 11.22
C SER A 52 9.48 -6.45 10.22
N VAL A 53 9.08 -6.10 9.00
CA VAL A 53 10.01 -5.73 7.93
C VAL A 53 9.78 -4.27 7.57
N LYS A 54 10.79 -3.45 7.78
CA LYS A 54 10.76 -2.04 7.41
C LYS A 54 11.56 -1.84 6.11
N ILE A 55 10.91 -1.27 5.11
CA ILE A 55 11.55 -0.81 3.89
C ILE A 55 11.50 0.71 3.90
N ASP A 56 12.67 1.35 3.89
CA ASP A 56 12.76 2.79 3.91
C ASP A 56 12.02 3.41 2.72
N SER A 57 11.37 4.52 2.95
CA SER A 57 10.49 5.21 2.00
C SER A 57 9.18 4.50 1.67
N LEU A 58 9.02 3.25 2.02
CA LEU A 58 7.80 2.49 1.78
C LEU A 58 6.96 2.35 3.05
N GLY A 59 7.47 1.66 4.03
CA GLY A 59 6.78 1.44 5.29
C GLY A 59 7.16 0.14 5.95
N THR A 60 6.35 -0.28 6.89
CA THR A 60 6.58 -1.47 7.70
C THR A 60 5.47 -2.49 7.51
N PHE A 61 5.88 -3.72 7.22
CA PHE A 61 5.00 -4.88 7.07
C PHE A 61 5.13 -5.77 8.30
N TYR A 62 4.02 -6.27 8.80
CA TYR A 62 4.00 -7.20 9.91
C TYR A 62 2.75 -8.07 9.90
N TYR A 63 2.82 -9.20 10.59
CA TYR A 63 1.66 -10.06 10.74
C TYR A 63 0.88 -9.73 11.99
N THR A 64 -0.45 -9.86 11.90
CA THR A 64 -1.34 -9.96 13.03
C THR A 64 -2.12 -11.26 12.93
N ILE A 65 -2.47 -11.81 14.07
CA ILE A 65 -3.27 -13.03 14.11
C ILE A 65 -4.72 -12.69 14.44
N THR A 66 -5.63 -13.46 13.87
CA THR A 66 -7.03 -13.47 14.27
C THR A 66 -7.29 -14.71 15.11
N ALA A 67 -7.94 -14.51 16.24
CA ALA A 67 -8.30 -15.61 17.13
C ALA A 67 -9.81 -15.78 17.15
N SER A 68 -10.27 -17.02 17.28
CA SER A 68 -11.68 -17.34 17.47
C SER A 68 -12.02 -17.43 18.96
N GLY A 69 -13.23 -17.00 19.31
CA GLY A 69 -13.81 -17.19 20.62
C GLY A 69 -13.48 -16.11 21.63
N ASN A 70 -14.00 -16.29 22.81
CA ASN A 70 -13.76 -15.42 23.95
C ASN A 70 -12.41 -15.69 24.56
N GLY A 71 -11.84 -14.67 25.20
CA GLY A 71 -10.59 -14.83 25.92
C GLY A 71 -10.65 -15.97 26.92
N VAL A 72 -9.49 -16.53 27.26
CA VAL A 72 -9.34 -17.59 28.27
C VAL A 72 -8.91 -17.00 29.61
N ASP A 73 -9.23 -17.67 30.67
CA ASP A 73 -9.03 -17.18 32.07
C ASP A 73 -7.53 -17.17 32.47
N SER A 74 -6.73 -17.95 31.80
CA SER A 74 -5.30 -18.06 32.12
C SER A 74 -4.46 -18.32 30.87
N ALA A 75 -3.17 -17.92 30.93
CA ALA A 75 -2.25 -18.04 29.80
C ALA A 75 -2.01 -19.50 29.37
N ASP A 76 -2.08 -20.43 30.29
CA ASP A 76 -1.92 -21.88 30.02
C ASP A 76 -3.07 -22.50 29.22
N LYS A 77 -4.23 -21.81 29.15
CA LYS A 77 -5.38 -22.24 28.35
C LYS A 77 -5.32 -21.71 26.89
N VAL A 78 -4.39 -20.83 26.59
CA VAL A 78 -4.18 -20.35 25.22
C VAL A 78 -3.51 -21.46 24.41
N ASN A 79 -4.09 -21.78 23.25
CA ASN A 79 -3.52 -22.78 22.35
C ASN A 79 -3.65 -22.34 20.89
N ALA A 80 -2.85 -22.98 20.02
CA ALA A 80 -2.78 -22.65 18.60
C ALA A 80 -4.11 -22.86 17.86
N SER A 81 -5.01 -23.69 18.37
CA SER A 81 -6.32 -23.92 17.74
C SER A 81 -7.25 -22.70 17.80
N GLN A 82 -6.94 -21.74 18.65
CA GLN A 82 -7.67 -20.47 18.74
C GLN A 82 -7.33 -19.51 17.61
N ILE A 83 -6.21 -19.75 16.91
CA ILE A 83 -5.77 -18.91 15.80
C ILE A 83 -6.54 -19.33 14.55
N THR A 84 -7.36 -18.42 14.01
CA THR A 84 -8.19 -18.68 12.83
C THR A 84 -7.56 -18.14 11.54
N GLY A 85 -6.58 -17.27 11.65
CA GLY A 85 -5.91 -16.73 10.47
C GLY A 85 -4.78 -15.79 10.81
N VAL A 86 -4.02 -15.47 9.77
CA VAL A 86 -2.94 -14.49 9.80
C VAL A 86 -3.25 -13.39 8.81
N ARG A 87 -3.09 -12.15 9.20
CA ARG A 87 -3.27 -10.99 8.34
C ARG A 87 -1.96 -10.23 8.20
N VAL A 88 -1.71 -9.74 6.99
CA VAL A 88 -0.63 -8.80 6.74
C VAL A 88 -1.12 -7.40 7.03
N ARG A 89 -0.37 -6.68 7.85
CA ARG A 89 -0.61 -5.27 8.13
C ARG A 89 0.52 -4.44 7.55
N PHE A 90 0.19 -3.24 7.14
CA PHE A 90 1.14 -2.31 6.55
C PHE A 90 0.94 -0.93 7.15
N ILE A 91 2.04 -0.34 7.62
CA ILE A 91 2.07 1.04 8.11
C ILE A 91 2.95 1.84 7.15
N PRO A 92 2.40 2.81 6.41
CA PRO A 92 3.20 3.67 5.54
C PRO A 92 4.25 4.44 6.34
N GLU A 93 5.42 4.65 5.74
CA GLU A 93 6.45 5.44 6.36
C GLU A 93 6.01 6.89 6.49
N ALA A 94 6.24 7.45 7.66
CA ALA A 94 5.96 8.83 7.95
C ALA A 94 7.16 9.46 8.65
N THR A 95 7.60 10.63 8.16
CA THR A 95 8.64 11.42 8.79
C THR A 95 8.04 12.69 9.34
N LYS A 96 8.41 13.04 10.57
CA LYS A 96 7.97 14.28 11.19
C LYS A 96 8.79 15.44 10.65
N ASN A 97 8.11 16.41 10.10
CA ASN A 97 8.78 17.64 9.67
C ASN A 97 9.28 18.43 10.87
N SER A 98 10.50 18.87 10.79
CA SER A 98 11.13 19.68 11.83
C SER A 98 10.35 20.98 12.07
N GLY A 99 9.85 21.18 13.28
CA GLY A 99 9.11 22.37 13.66
C GLY A 99 7.64 22.42 13.28
N SER A 100 7.10 21.36 12.68
CA SER A 100 5.69 21.25 12.32
C SER A 100 5.03 20.03 12.95
N ARG A 101 3.72 20.12 13.21
CA ARG A 101 2.92 18.96 13.62
C ARG A 101 2.57 18.04 12.45
N SER A 102 2.83 18.49 11.21
CA SER A 102 2.55 17.69 10.03
C SER A 102 3.58 16.57 9.84
N MET A 103 3.10 15.42 9.40
CA MET A 103 3.94 14.29 9.04
C MET A 103 4.03 14.17 7.52
N ASN A 104 5.24 13.99 7.02
CA ASN A 104 5.46 13.74 5.61
C ASN A 104 5.44 12.23 5.35
N ARG A 105 4.55 11.78 4.48
CA ARG A 105 4.43 10.38 4.08
C ARG A 105 4.89 10.21 2.65
N THR A 106 5.90 9.36 2.44
CA THR A 106 6.49 9.14 1.12
C THR A 106 5.48 8.58 0.11
N LEU A 107 4.56 7.73 0.56
CA LEU A 107 3.54 7.13 -0.29
C LEU A 107 2.35 8.05 -0.58
N VAL A 108 2.29 9.21 0.05
CA VAL A 108 1.25 10.20 -0.24
C VAL A 108 1.85 11.23 -1.17
N SER A 109 1.35 11.27 -2.41
CA SER A 109 1.79 12.22 -3.41
C SER A 109 1.29 13.63 -3.11
N ASP A 110 2.10 14.65 -3.40
CA ASP A 110 1.68 16.05 -3.37
C ASP A 110 0.72 16.40 -4.53
N ASN A 111 0.61 15.52 -5.52
CA ASN A 111 -0.21 15.70 -6.71
C ASN A 111 -1.61 15.10 -6.57
N ILE A 112 -2.20 15.20 -5.40
CA ILE A 112 -3.57 14.76 -5.18
C ILE A 112 -4.52 15.92 -5.47
N PHE A 113 -5.50 15.67 -6.34
CA PHE A 113 -6.53 16.63 -6.69
C PHE A 113 -7.84 16.29 -6.00
N TRP A 114 -8.50 17.33 -5.52
CA TRP A 114 -9.82 17.24 -4.92
C TRP A 114 -10.85 17.80 -5.89
N MET A 115 -11.90 17.04 -6.18
CA MET A 115 -12.98 17.45 -7.08
C MET A 115 -14.32 17.34 -6.36
N GLU A 116 -15.18 18.33 -6.57
CA GLU A 116 -16.57 18.21 -6.19
C GLU A 116 -17.33 17.47 -7.28
N TRP A 117 -17.93 16.37 -6.92
CA TRP A 117 -18.72 15.58 -7.84
C TRP A 117 -20.20 15.90 -7.66
N ASN A 118 -20.81 16.48 -8.71
CA ASN A 118 -22.22 16.84 -8.70
C ASN A 118 -23.12 15.83 -9.45
N GLY A 119 -22.58 14.70 -9.83
CA GLY A 119 -23.31 13.65 -10.56
C GLY A 119 -23.50 13.90 -12.05
N LYS A 120 -22.95 14.99 -12.60
CA LYS A 120 -22.93 15.26 -14.03
C LYS A 120 -21.56 15.01 -14.60
N VAL A 121 -21.49 14.10 -15.56
CA VAL A 121 -20.32 13.97 -16.41
C VAL A 121 -20.43 15.07 -17.45
N GLU A 122 -19.71 16.16 -17.27
CA GLU A 122 -19.44 17.03 -18.40
C GLU A 122 -18.35 16.35 -19.21
N GLU A 123 -18.74 15.81 -20.36
CA GLU A 123 -17.79 15.47 -21.39
C GLU A 123 -17.18 16.77 -21.88
N THR A 124 -16.15 17.21 -21.22
CA THR A 124 -15.23 18.12 -21.85
C THR A 124 -14.52 17.30 -22.92
N PRO A 125 -14.64 17.66 -24.21
CA PRO A 125 -13.72 17.12 -25.19
C PRO A 125 -12.33 17.54 -24.72
N GLY A 126 -11.62 16.58 -24.11
CA GLY A 126 -10.26 16.78 -23.72
C GLY A 126 -9.46 17.20 -24.94
N PRO A 127 -8.58 18.19 -24.86
CA PRO A 127 -7.50 18.24 -25.77
C PRO A 127 -6.79 16.90 -25.62
N ASP A 128 -6.76 16.23 -26.70
CA ASP A 128 -6.00 15.05 -26.95
C ASP A 128 -4.67 15.12 -26.22
N GLU A 129 -4.31 14.04 -25.56
CA GLU A 129 -2.98 13.77 -25.09
C GLU A 129 -2.51 14.44 -23.82
N GLY A 130 -3.13 14.14 -22.83
CA GLY A 130 -2.42 14.13 -21.58
C GLY A 130 -2.58 12.75 -21.04
N ASP A 131 -1.51 12.11 -20.85
CA ASP A 131 -1.40 10.91 -20.05
C ASP A 131 -1.70 11.27 -18.60
N HIS A 132 -2.86 11.87 -18.40
CA HIS A 132 -3.38 12.16 -17.09
C HIS A 132 -4.35 11.04 -16.75
N PRO A 133 -4.10 10.29 -15.68
CA PRO A 133 -5.10 9.38 -15.18
C PRO A 133 -6.36 10.21 -14.94
N VAL A 134 -7.39 9.93 -15.70
CA VAL A 134 -8.71 10.47 -15.43
C VAL A 134 -9.13 9.85 -14.11
N ILE A 135 -9.03 10.64 -13.05
CA ILE A 135 -9.59 10.28 -11.77
C ILE A 135 -11.08 10.55 -11.88
N GLU A 136 -11.81 9.54 -12.29
CA GLU A 136 -13.25 9.58 -12.20
C GLU A 136 -13.72 9.32 -10.78
#